data_3d240cb7a42c6efd40a25bf4d1bfe4ad
#
_entry.id   3d240cb7a42c6efd40a25bf4d1bfe4ad
#
_cell.length_a   1.000
_cell.length_b   1.000
_cell.length_c   1.000
_cell.angle_alpha   90.00
_cell.angle_beta   90.00
_cell.angle_gamma   90.00
#
_symmetry.space_group_name_H-M   'P 1'
#
loop_
_entity.id
_entity.type
_entity.pdbx_description
1 polymer ?
#
loop_
_entity_poly.entity_id
_entity_poly.type
_entity_poly.pdbx_seq_one_letter_code
_entity_poly.pdbx_strand_id
1 'polypeptide(L)'
;MVDAAVLDKLEAGFKKLEAATDCKSLLKKYLTKDIFDQLKSKKTALGATLLDVIQSGVENLDSGVGIYAPDAEAYTLFAPPFDPIIEDYHVGFKQTDKHPNKDFGDLSTFVNVDPDNKFVISTRVRCGRSMQGYPFNPCLTEAQYKEMEEKVSSTLSGLEGELKGTYYPLTGMTKDVQQKLIDDHFLFKEGDRFLQAANACRYWPTGRGIFHNDKKSFLVWANEEDHLRIISMQMGGDLGEVYRRLVNGANDIEKRIPFSHHDRLGFLTFCPTNLGTTIRASVHIKLPKLAANRSKLEEVAGKFNLQVRGTRGEHTEAEGGIYDISNKRRMGLTEFQAVKEMQDGILELIKIENEMS
;
A
#
# COMPACT_ATOMS: atom_id res chain seq x y z
N MET A 1 22.55 -20.38 -10.62
CA MET A 1 23.11 -19.55 -11.71
C MET A 1 21.94 -18.90 -12.45
N VAL A 2 22.05 -17.60 -12.76
CA VAL A 2 21.01 -16.87 -13.50
C VAL A 2 21.07 -17.25 -14.97
N ASP A 3 19.92 -17.53 -15.60
CA ASP A 3 19.86 -17.92 -17.02
C ASP A 3 20.38 -16.84 -17.94
N ALA A 4 21.02 -17.25 -19.05
CA ALA A 4 21.55 -16.34 -20.06
C ALA A 4 20.48 -15.41 -20.63
N ALA A 5 19.24 -15.90 -20.84
CA ALA A 5 18.13 -15.09 -21.33
C ALA A 5 17.75 -13.99 -20.33
N VAL A 6 17.79 -14.28 -19.05
CA VAL A 6 17.53 -13.28 -17.98
C VAL A 6 18.65 -12.24 -17.96
N LEU A 7 19.91 -12.67 -18.04
CA LEU A 7 21.04 -11.76 -18.08
C LEU A 7 20.96 -10.81 -19.29
N ASP A 8 20.58 -11.33 -20.46
CA ASP A 8 20.42 -10.50 -21.67
C ASP A 8 19.32 -9.44 -21.47
N LYS A 9 18.19 -9.81 -20.87
CA LYS A 9 17.11 -8.86 -20.53
C LYS A 9 17.56 -7.84 -19.50
N LEU A 10 18.34 -8.25 -18.51
CA LEU A 10 18.89 -7.35 -17.49
C LEU A 10 19.83 -6.33 -18.12
N GLU A 11 20.76 -6.79 -18.97
CA GLU A 11 21.70 -5.89 -19.66
C GLU A 11 20.97 -4.89 -20.55
N ALA A 12 20.01 -5.36 -21.34
CA ALA A 12 19.18 -4.49 -22.20
C ALA A 12 18.37 -3.50 -21.38
N GLY A 13 17.76 -3.96 -20.28
CA GLY A 13 16.95 -3.13 -19.39
C GLY A 13 17.76 -2.06 -18.68
N PHE A 14 18.95 -2.41 -18.21
CA PHE A 14 19.84 -1.44 -17.58
C PHE A 14 20.31 -0.37 -18.56
N LYS A 15 20.67 -0.75 -19.78
CA LYS A 15 21.03 0.22 -20.84
C LYS A 15 19.88 1.17 -21.15
N LYS A 16 18.65 0.66 -21.23
CA LYS A 16 17.45 1.47 -21.45
C LYS A 16 17.29 2.47 -20.31
N LEU A 17 17.41 2.02 -19.07
CA LEU A 17 17.31 2.86 -17.88
C LEU A 17 18.40 3.93 -17.84
N GLU A 18 19.63 3.54 -18.11
CA GLU A 18 20.80 4.44 -18.13
C GLU A 18 20.67 5.52 -19.20
N ALA A 19 20.14 5.18 -20.38
CA ALA A 19 19.94 6.11 -21.48
C ALA A 19 18.74 7.05 -21.27
N ALA A 20 17.84 6.74 -20.34
CA ALA A 20 16.64 7.54 -20.10
C ALA A 20 16.98 8.80 -19.30
N THR A 21 16.99 9.96 -19.96
CA THR A 21 17.34 11.25 -19.35
C THR A 21 16.20 11.85 -18.55
N ASP A 22 14.94 11.50 -18.88
CA ASP A 22 13.74 12.05 -18.24
C ASP A 22 13.21 11.15 -17.11
N CYS A 23 13.86 10.03 -16.85
CA CYS A 23 13.42 9.08 -15.83
C CYS A 23 13.81 9.60 -14.43
N LYS A 24 12.81 9.83 -13.60
CA LYS A 24 12.97 10.34 -12.23
C LYS A 24 12.68 9.29 -11.16
N SER A 25 12.57 8.02 -11.54
CA SER A 25 12.29 6.96 -10.58
C SER A 25 13.43 6.79 -9.57
N LEU A 26 13.09 6.32 -8.37
CA LEU A 26 14.09 5.98 -7.36
C LEU A 26 14.98 4.84 -7.85
N LEU A 27 14.46 3.94 -8.68
CA LEU A 27 15.25 2.90 -9.34
C LEU A 27 16.38 3.52 -10.15
N LYS A 28 16.06 4.49 -11.03
CA LYS A 28 17.06 5.19 -11.84
C LYS A 28 18.11 5.88 -10.97
N LYS A 29 17.67 6.50 -9.88
CA LYS A 29 18.55 7.26 -8.98
C LYS A 29 19.55 6.37 -8.25
N TYR A 30 19.15 5.18 -7.82
CA TYR A 30 19.95 4.35 -6.91
C TYR A 30 20.53 3.08 -7.51
N LEU A 31 20.03 2.62 -8.66
CA LEU A 31 20.65 1.47 -9.32
C LEU A 31 21.83 1.94 -10.19
N THR A 32 22.99 2.02 -9.59
CA THR A 32 24.24 2.35 -10.30
C THR A 32 24.75 1.15 -11.06
N LYS A 33 25.68 1.38 -12.00
CA LYS A 33 26.30 0.29 -12.75
C LYS A 33 27.04 -0.71 -11.83
N ASP A 34 27.73 -0.21 -10.81
CA ASP A 34 28.44 -1.07 -9.86
C ASP A 34 27.49 -1.98 -9.09
N ILE A 35 26.35 -1.43 -8.61
CA ILE A 35 25.32 -2.20 -7.93
C ILE A 35 24.68 -3.21 -8.90
N PHE A 36 24.38 -2.80 -10.12
CA PHE A 36 23.83 -3.68 -11.14
C PHE A 36 24.77 -4.87 -11.41
N ASP A 37 26.04 -4.61 -11.65
CA ASP A 37 27.04 -5.66 -11.91
C ASP A 37 27.18 -6.62 -10.72
N GLN A 38 27.10 -6.11 -9.50
CA GLN A 38 27.13 -6.92 -8.27
C GLN A 38 25.94 -7.86 -8.14
N LEU A 39 24.75 -7.44 -8.57
CA LEU A 39 23.49 -8.13 -8.28
C LEU A 39 22.93 -8.94 -9.45
N LYS A 40 23.33 -8.66 -10.69
CA LYS A 40 22.73 -9.27 -11.89
C LYS A 40 22.85 -10.80 -11.93
N SER A 41 23.84 -11.37 -11.26
CA SER A 41 24.07 -12.81 -11.23
C SER A 41 23.52 -13.50 -9.98
N LYS A 42 22.87 -12.75 -9.07
CA LYS A 42 22.31 -13.29 -7.85
C LYS A 42 20.85 -13.72 -8.05
N LYS A 43 20.45 -14.70 -7.26
CA LYS A 43 19.08 -15.20 -7.27
C LYS A 43 18.67 -15.68 -5.89
N THR A 44 17.41 -15.46 -5.52
CA THR A 44 16.87 -15.92 -4.23
C THR A 44 16.70 -17.44 -4.24
N ALA A 45 16.47 -18.02 -3.05
CA ALA A 45 16.21 -19.44 -2.91
C ALA A 45 14.98 -19.89 -3.73
N LEU A 46 14.01 -19.01 -3.93
CA LEU A 46 12.82 -19.27 -4.76
C LEU A 46 13.07 -19.04 -6.25
N GLY A 47 14.26 -18.60 -6.64
CA GLY A 47 14.65 -18.43 -8.02
C GLY A 47 14.42 -17.01 -8.57
N ALA A 48 14.03 -16.06 -7.75
CA ALA A 48 13.86 -14.67 -8.19
C ALA A 48 15.20 -13.99 -8.44
N THR A 49 15.25 -13.15 -9.47
CA THR A 49 16.45 -12.46 -9.89
C THR A 49 16.26 -10.94 -9.83
N LEU A 50 17.32 -10.19 -10.09
CA LEU A 50 17.23 -8.74 -10.20
C LEU A 50 16.22 -8.28 -11.28
N LEU A 51 16.01 -9.11 -12.33
CA LEU A 51 15.01 -8.79 -13.34
C LEU A 51 13.60 -8.67 -12.74
N ASP A 52 13.23 -9.59 -11.84
CA ASP A 52 11.95 -9.53 -11.15
C ASP A 52 11.79 -8.24 -10.32
N VAL A 53 12.89 -7.73 -9.80
CA VAL A 53 12.92 -6.49 -9.00
C VAL A 53 12.73 -5.24 -9.86
N ILE A 54 13.43 -5.16 -11.00
CA ILE A 54 13.54 -3.91 -11.76
C ILE A 54 12.66 -3.84 -13.01
N GLN A 55 12.10 -4.95 -13.48
CA GLN A 55 11.40 -5.03 -14.79
C GLN A 55 10.28 -3.99 -14.95
N SER A 56 9.52 -3.74 -13.90
CA SER A 56 8.43 -2.74 -13.95
C SER A 56 8.95 -1.33 -14.17
N GLY A 57 9.98 -0.93 -13.43
CA GLY A 57 10.58 0.39 -13.56
C GLY A 57 11.35 0.60 -14.86
N VAL A 58 11.86 -0.47 -15.46
CA VAL A 58 12.49 -0.42 -16.77
C VAL A 58 11.46 -0.24 -17.88
N GLU A 59 10.34 -0.95 -17.79
CA GLU A 59 9.28 -0.84 -18.78
C GLU A 59 8.52 0.47 -18.66
N ASN A 60 8.29 0.94 -17.43
CA ASN A 60 7.58 2.18 -17.13
C ASN A 60 8.55 3.22 -16.58
N LEU A 61 9.22 3.94 -17.48
CA LEU A 61 10.24 4.92 -17.10
C LEU A 61 9.69 6.15 -16.36
N ASP A 62 8.39 6.33 -16.36
CA ASP A 62 7.67 7.36 -15.60
C ASP A 62 7.30 6.92 -14.17
N SER A 63 7.75 5.75 -13.74
CA SER A 63 7.54 5.27 -12.37
C SER A 63 8.11 6.24 -11.34
N GLY A 64 7.42 6.38 -10.20
CA GLY A 64 7.98 7.10 -9.06
C GLY A 64 9.07 6.30 -8.35
N VAL A 65 8.80 5.05 -8.06
CA VAL A 65 9.72 4.15 -7.34
C VAL A 65 10.43 3.19 -8.29
N GLY A 66 9.71 2.33 -8.97
CA GLY A 66 10.25 1.48 -10.05
C GLY A 66 10.76 0.11 -9.63
N ILE A 67 10.69 -0.24 -8.34
CA ILE A 67 11.11 -1.56 -7.86
C ILE A 67 10.03 -2.24 -7.05
N TYR A 68 10.06 -3.58 -7.09
CA TYR A 68 9.19 -4.46 -6.30
C TYR A 68 10.01 -5.63 -5.77
N ALA A 69 9.64 -6.18 -4.62
CA ALA A 69 10.27 -7.37 -4.08
C ALA A 69 9.50 -8.62 -4.52
N PRO A 70 10.11 -9.55 -5.28
CA PRO A 70 9.43 -10.78 -5.69
C PRO A 70 9.21 -11.77 -4.54
N ASP A 71 9.99 -11.67 -3.47
CA ASP A 71 9.85 -12.47 -2.24
C ASP A 71 10.50 -11.73 -1.07
N ALA A 72 10.34 -12.28 0.14
CA ALA A 72 10.88 -11.67 1.35
C ALA A 72 12.42 -11.57 1.33
N GLU A 73 13.11 -12.60 0.81
CA GLU A 73 14.57 -12.62 0.73
C GLU A 73 15.13 -11.51 -0.15
N ALA A 74 14.36 -11.05 -1.14
CA ALA A 74 14.80 -9.99 -2.05
C ALA A 74 15.19 -8.72 -1.31
N TYR A 75 14.53 -8.38 -0.23
CA TYR A 75 14.88 -7.20 0.56
C TYR A 75 16.29 -7.27 1.16
N THR A 76 16.77 -8.46 1.47
CA THR A 76 18.13 -8.70 2.00
C THR A 76 19.13 -8.92 0.88
N LEU A 77 18.82 -9.79 -0.08
CA LEU A 77 19.72 -10.15 -1.17
C LEU A 77 20.00 -8.97 -2.08
N PHE A 78 18.97 -8.18 -2.38
CA PHE A 78 19.08 -6.99 -3.23
C PHE A 78 19.04 -5.69 -2.42
N ALA A 79 19.52 -5.73 -1.17
CA ALA A 79 19.57 -4.57 -0.28
C ALA A 79 20.27 -3.33 -0.87
N PRO A 80 21.36 -3.44 -1.66
CA PRO A 80 22.02 -2.26 -2.18
C PRO A 80 21.13 -1.25 -2.92
N PRO A 81 20.16 -1.63 -3.76
CA PRO A 81 19.16 -0.68 -4.29
C PRO A 81 17.97 -0.48 -3.37
N PHE A 82 17.50 -1.53 -2.65
CA PHE A 82 16.33 -1.39 -1.79
C PHE A 82 16.56 -0.43 -0.62
N ASP A 83 17.66 -0.56 0.08
CA ASP A 83 17.90 0.24 1.28
C ASP A 83 17.92 1.76 1.01
N PRO A 84 18.66 2.28 0.01
CA PRO A 84 18.61 3.72 -0.27
C PRO A 84 17.24 4.19 -0.80
N ILE A 85 16.52 3.34 -1.53
CA ILE A 85 15.17 3.66 -2.00
C ILE A 85 14.21 3.76 -0.82
N ILE A 86 14.28 2.82 0.12
CA ILE A 86 13.48 2.85 1.35
C ILE A 86 13.77 4.11 2.16
N GLU A 87 15.04 4.46 2.33
CA GLU A 87 15.45 5.67 3.04
C GLU A 87 14.89 6.94 2.40
N ASP A 88 15.00 7.04 1.07
CA ASP A 88 14.52 8.19 0.31
C ASP A 88 12.99 8.30 0.40
N TYR A 89 12.28 7.22 0.11
CA TYR A 89 10.82 7.23 0.09
C TYR A 89 10.20 7.50 1.46
N HIS A 90 10.72 6.85 2.50
CA HIS A 90 10.20 6.97 3.86
C HIS A 90 10.86 8.10 4.67
N VAL A 91 11.55 9.00 4.00
CA VAL A 91 12.13 10.25 4.54
C VAL A 91 13.01 9.99 5.77
N GLY A 92 14.07 9.21 5.57
CA GLY A 92 15.12 9.05 6.56
C GLY A 92 15.16 7.73 7.31
N PHE A 93 14.43 6.71 6.86
CA PHE A 93 14.60 5.37 7.42
C PHE A 93 15.90 4.75 6.89
N LYS A 94 16.96 4.85 7.69
CA LYS A 94 18.31 4.46 7.30
C LYS A 94 18.51 2.95 7.36
N GLN A 95 19.53 2.46 6.65
CA GLN A 95 19.97 1.06 6.68
C GLN A 95 20.23 0.54 8.11
N THR A 96 20.65 1.43 9.02
CA THR A 96 20.93 1.11 10.43
C THR A 96 19.71 1.22 11.34
N ASP A 97 18.60 1.76 10.83
CA ASP A 97 17.39 1.92 11.62
C ASP A 97 16.59 0.61 11.69
N LYS A 98 15.83 0.50 12.77
CA LYS A 98 14.93 -0.63 13.00
C LYS A 98 13.52 -0.11 13.18
N HIS A 99 12.57 -0.71 12.44
CA HIS A 99 11.16 -0.39 12.61
C HIS A 99 10.68 -0.85 13.99
N PRO A 100 9.91 -0.02 14.73
CA PRO A 100 9.42 -0.40 16.05
C PRO A 100 8.43 -1.57 15.99
N ASN A 101 8.25 -2.25 17.11
CA ASN A 101 7.26 -3.32 17.22
C ASN A 101 5.85 -2.78 16.95
N LYS A 102 4.97 -3.66 16.47
CA LYS A 102 3.57 -3.33 16.24
C LYS A 102 2.94 -2.75 17.51
N ASP A 103 2.33 -1.57 17.37
CA ASP A 103 1.64 -0.91 18.47
C ASP A 103 0.49 -0.05 17.92
N PHE A 104 -0.74 -0.53 18.09
CA PHE A 104 -1.93 0.22 17.72
C PHE A 104 -2.31 1.30 18.74
N GLY A 105 -1.70 1.28 19.93
CA GLY A 105 -1.87 2.28 20.98
C GLY A 105 -3.23 2.25 21.65
N ASP A 106 -3.51 3.32 22.37
CA ASP A 106 -4.80 3.53 23.02
C ASP A 106 -5.83 4.00 22.00
N LEU A 107 -6.80 3.16 21.70
CA LEU A 107 -7.83 3.42 20.69
C LEU A 107 -8.71 4.62 21.07
N SER A 108 -8.86 4.93 22.36
CA SER A 108 -9.66 6.07 22.83
C SER A 108 -9.06 7.43 22.50
N THR A 109 -7.80 7.46 22.05
CA THR A 109 -7.13 8.70 21.60
C THR A 109 -7.77 9.24 20.30
N PHE A 110 -8.35 8.38 19.49
CA PHE A 110 -8.91 8.77 18.20
C PHE A 110 -10.38 9.12 18.32
N VAL A 111 -10.76 10.20 17.66
CA VAL A 111 -12.07 10.84 17.82
C VAL A 111 -12.76 11.01 16.46
N ASN A 112 -14.00 11.49 16.48
CA ASN A 112 -14.62 12.01 15.28
C ASN A 112 -14.01 13.39 15.00
N VAL A 113 -13.27 13.51 13.89
CA VAL A 113 -12.56 14.75 13.53
C VAL A 113 -13.50 15.83 12.96
N ASP A 114 -14.73 15.46 12.62
CA ASP A 114 -15.72 16.36 12.03
C ASP A 114 -17.14 15.98 12.50
N PRO A 115 -17.44 16.15 13.82
CA PRO A 115 -18.71 15.69 14.39
C PRO A 115 -19.93 16.34 13.77
N ASP A 116 -19.81 17.53 13.21
CA ASP A 116 -20.90 18.26 12.58
C ASP A 116 -21.07 17.94 11.09
N ASN A 117 -20.26 17.04 10.54
CA ASN A 117 -20.26 16.62 9.13
C ASN A 117 -20.18 17.80 8.13
N LYS A 118 -19.32 18.77 8.42
CA LYS A 118 -19.17 19.96 7.58
C LYS A 118 -18.11 19.82 6.50
N PHE A 119 -17.10 18.99 6.70
CA PHE A 119 -15.90 18.93 5.87
C PHE A 119 -15.59 17.53 5.36
N VAL A 120 -15.59 16.53 6.24
CA VAL A 120 -15.17 15.16 5.91
C VAL A 120 -16.33 14.40 5.26
N ILE A 121 -16.08 13.91 4.05
CA ILE A 121 -17.04 13.10 3.31
C ILE A 121 -16.97 11.64 3.76
N SER A 122 -15.75 11.10 3.85
CA SER A 122 -15.49 9.72 4.25
C SER A 122 -14.15 9.56 4.93
N THR A 123 -14.02 8.52 5.74
CA THR A 123 -12.78 8.15 6.42
C THR A 123 -12.46 6.70 6.09
N ARG A 124 -11.19 6.43 5.81
CA ARG A 124 -10.69 5.10 5.44
C ARG A 124 -9.35 4.85 6.12
N VAL A 125 -9.22 3.70 6.78
CA VAL A 125 -7.94 3.24 7.30
C VAL A 125 -7.70 1.84 6.75
N ARG A 126 -6.55 1.62 6.14
CA ARG A 126 -6.17 0.32 5.59
C ARG A 126 -4.79 -0.09 6.03
N CYS A 127 -4.54 -1.39 6.09
CA CYS A 127 -3.20 -1.93 6.21
C CYS A 127 -3.02 -3.08 5.21
N GLY A 128 -1.78 -3.33 4.82
CA GLY A 128 -1.40 -4.45 3.99
C GLY A 128 -0.76 -5.54 4.83
N ARG A 129 -0.96 -6.80 4.46
CA ARG A 129 -0.33 -7.94 5.13
C ARG A 129 0.05 -8.99 4.10
N SER A 130 1.18 -9.63 4.34
CA SER A 130 1.64 -10.76 3.53
C SER A 130 1.61 -12.02 4.39
N MET A 131 1.16 -13.12 3.80
CA MET A 131 1.08 -14.42 4.50
C MET A 131 2.46 -15.02 4.61
N GLN A 132 2.85 -15.39 5.81
CA GLN A 132 4.13 -16.03 6.08
C GLN A 132 4.26 -17.32 5.27
N GLY A 133 5.42 -17.55 4.69
CA GLY A 133 5.70 -18.77 3.92
C GLY A 133 5.35 -18.70 2.44
N TYR A 134 4.76 -17.62 1.96
CA TYR A 134 4.45 -17.41 0.54
C TYR A 134 5.32 -16.31 -0.07
N PRO A 135 5.79 -16.50 -1.31
CA PRO A 135 6.42 -15.39 -2.04
C PRO A 135 5.39 -14.33 -2.42
N PHE A 136 5.85 -13.23 -3.00
CA PHE A 136 4.97 -12.21 -3.54
C PHE A 136 4.52 -12.57 -4.96
N ASN A 137 3.63 -11.77 -5.53
CA ASN A 137 2.93 -12.10 -6.78
C ASN A 137 3.79 -12.70 -7.91
N PRO A 138 4.97 -12.16 -8.26
CA PRO A 138 5.73 -12.70 -9.39
C PRO A 138 6.20 -14.15 -9.21
N CYS A 139 6.30 -14.61 -7.98
CA CYS A 139 6.80 -15.95 -7.66
C CYS A 139 5.71 -16.92 -7.20
N LEU A 140 4.45 -16.47 -7.11
CA LEU A 140 3.33 -17.33 -6.74
C LEU A 140 2.92 -18.24 -7.90
N THR A 141 2.70 -19.52 -7.60
CA THR A 141 2.11 -20.46 -8.55
C THR A 141 0.60 -20.36 -8.52
N GLU A 142 -0.07 -20.87 -9.58
CA GLU A 142 -1.53 -20.92 -9.61
C GLU A 142 -2.09 -21.75 -8.43
N ALA A 143 -1.44 -22.86 -8.11
CA ALA A 143 -1.82 -23.70 -6.98
C ALA A 143 -1.71 -22.93 -5.65
N GLN A 144 -0.66 -22.11 -5.49
CA GLN A 144 -0.51 -21.27 -4.30
C GLN A 144 -1.59 -20.20 -4.21
N TYR A 145 -1.96 -19.57 -5.32
CA TYR A 145 -3.09 -18.62 -5.33
C TYR A 145 -4.37 -19.26 -4.83
N LYS A 146 -4.68 -20.48 -5.30
CA LYS A 146 -5.87 -21.21 -4.87
C LYS A 146 -5.81 -21.60 -3.38
N GLU A 147 -4.65 -22.07 -2.92
CA GLU A 147 -4.42 -22.42 -1.52
C GLU A 147 -4.57 -21.19 -0.61
N MET A 148 -4.00 -20.05 -1.00
CA MET A 148 -4.11 -18.82 -0.25
C MET A 148 -5.55 -18.33 -0.16
N GLU A 149 -6.30 -18.39 -1.27
CA GLU A 149 -7.70 -18.01 -1.28
C GLU A 149 -8.53 -18.86 -0.35
N GLU A 150 -8.29 -20.15 -0.30
CA GLU A 150 -8.99 -21.07 0.62
C GLU A 150 -8.70 -20.72 2.08
N LYS A 151 -7.42 -20.49 2.42
CA LYS A 151 -7.03 -20.07 3.77
C LYS A 151 -7.66 -18.75 4.19
N VAL A 152 -7.64 -17.78 3.28
CA VAL A 152 -8.21 -16.46 3.53
C VAL A 152 -9.71 -16.54 3.69
N SER A 153 -10.42 -17.19 2.76
CA SER A 153 -11.89 -17.27 2.80
C SER A 153 -12.39 -18.01 4.03
N SER A 154 -11.73 -19.10 4.42
CA SER A 154 -12.11 -19.84 5.63
C SER A 154 -11.86 -19.03 6.92
N THR A 155 -10.75 -18.30 6.98
CA THR A 155 -10.45 -17.41 8.11
C THR A 155 -11.49 -16.30 8.23
N LEU A 156 -11.79 -15.64 7.12
CA LEU A 156 -12.73 -14.51 7.11
C LEU A 156 -14.15 -14.93 7.40
N SER A 157 -14.57 -16.15 7.00
CA SER A 157 -15.90 -16.67 7.33
C SER A 157 -16.10 -16.92 8.82
N GLY A 158 -15.04 -16.96 9.61
CA GLY A 158 -15.09 -17.07 11.07
C GLY A 158 -15.15 -15.75 11.82
N LEU A 159 -15.14 -14.62 11.12
CA LEU A 159 -15.28 -13.31 11.76
C LEU A 159 -16.71 -13.11 12.27
N GLU A 160 -16.83 -12.46 13.43
CA GLU A 160 -18.11 -12.27 14.12
C GLU A 160 -18.42 -10.80 14.39
N GLY A 161 -19.67 -10.52 14.84
CA GLY A 161 -20.12 -9.18 15.17
C GLY A 161 -20.15 -8.27 13.95
N GLU A 162 -19.66 -7.06 14.10
CA GLU A 162 -19.63 -6.07 13.01
C GLU A 162 -18.72 -6.47 11.85
N LEU A 163 -17.76 -7.37 12.08
CA LEU A 163 -16.83 -7.85 11.07
C LEU A 163 -17.38 -9.01 10.24
N LYS A 164 -18.49 -9.60 10.68
CA LYS A 164 -19.11 -10.73 9.98
C LYS A 164 -19.54 -10.33 8.58
N GLY A 165 -19.17 -11.16 7.61
CA GLY A 165 -19.49 -10.89 6.21
C GLY A 165 -19.30 -12.12 5.33
N THR A 166 -19.16 -11.87 4.05
CA THR A 166 -19.05 -12.92 3.02
C THR A 166 -17.84 -12.64 2.11
N TYR A 167 -17.16 -13.71 1.74
CA TYR A 167 -16.08 -13.67 0.76
C TYR A 167 -16.64 -13.95 -0.64
N TYR A 168 -16.28 -13.10 -1.59
CA TYR A 168 -16.70 -13.19 -2.99
C TYR A 168 -15.46 -13.35 -3.88
N PRO A 169 -15.18 -14.54 -4.43
CA PRO A 169 -14.08 -14.69 -5.39
C PRO A 169 -14.39 -13.92 -6.67
N LEU A 170 -13.35 -13.36 -7.29
CA LEU A 170 -13.50 -12.72 -8.61
C LEU A 170 -13.81 -13.74 -9.69
N THR A 171 -13.32 -14.97 -9.56
CA THR A 171 -13.66 -16.07 -10.44
C THR A 171 -15.16 -16.34 -10.35
N GLY A 172 -15.86 -16.19 -11.49
CA GLY A 172 -17.30 -16.38 -11.56
C GLY A 172 -18.12 -15.14 -11.21
N MET A 173 -17.50 -14.06 -10.74
CA MET A 173 -18.20 -12.79 -10.52
C MET A 173 -18.50 -12.14 -11.89
N THR A 174 -19.74 -11.68 -12.08
CA THR A 174 -20.12 -11.00 -13.33
C THR A 174 -19.41 -9.65 -13.44
N LYS A 175 -19.16 -9.21 -14.68
CA LYS A 175 -18.54 -7.90 -14.94
C LYS A 175 -19.37 -6.75 -14.40
N ASP A 176 -20.70 -6.86 -14.45
CA ASP A 176 -21.60 -5.82 -13.93
C ASP A 176 -21.45 -5.65 -12.41
N VAL A 177 -21.38 -6.77 -11.67
CA VAL A 177 -21.17 -6.75 -10.22
C VAL A 177 -19.79 -6.20 -9.88
N GLN A 178 -18.75 -6.63 -10.60
CA GLN A 178 -17.39 -6.11 -10.42
C GLN A 178 -17.34 -4.60 -10.65
N GLN A 179 -17.92 -4.14 -11.77
CA GLN A 179 -17.86 -2.73 -12.14
C GLN A 179 -18.59 -1.85 -11.12
N LYS A 180 -19.74 -2.32 -10.62
CA LYS A 180 -20.47 -1.59 -9.57
C LYS A 180 -19.65 -1.45 -8.30
N LEU A 181 -18.99 -2.52 -7.85
CA LEU A 181 -18.13 -2.49 -6.68
C LEU A 181 -16.92 -1.56 -6.88
N ILE A 182 -16.36 -1.54 -8.09
CA ILE A 182 -15.25 -0.65 -8.43
C ILE A 182 -15.73 0.82 -8.44
N ASP A 183 -16.85 1.10 -9.08
CA ASP A 183 -17.41 2.46 -9.18
C ASP A 183 -17.79 3.00 -7.80
N ASP A 184 -18.24 2.14 -6.90
CA ASP A 184 -18.57 2.49 -5.52
C ASP A 184 -17.34 2.51 -4.58
N HIS A 185 -16.14 2.33 -5.14
CA HIS A 185 -14.84 2.36 -4.44
C HIS A 185 -14.61 1.25 -3.41
N PHE A 186 -15.25 0.10 -3.59
CA PHE A 186 -15.07 -1.05 -2.70
C PHE A 186 -14.12 -2.10 -3.25
N LEU A 187 -14.06 -2.26 -4.56
CA LEU A 187 -13.24 -3.28 -5.21
C LEU A 187 -12.09 -2.67 -6.01
N PHE A 188 -10.96 -3.35 -5.99
CA PHE A 188 -9.81 -3.03 -6.80
C PHE A 188 -10.04 -3.40 -8.28
N LYS A 189 -9.36 -2.69 -9.17
CA LYS A 189 -9.28 -3.04 -10.59
C LYS A 189 -8.19 -4.08 -10.79
N GLU A 190 -8.25 -4.82 -11.91
CA GLU A 190 -7.10 -5.59 -12.36
C GLU A 190 -5.88 -4.68 -12.41
N GLY A 191 -4.73 -5.20 -11.96
CA GLY A 191 -3.53 -4.41 -11.76
C GLY A 191 -3.20 -3.47 -12.90
N ASP A 192 -2.73 -2.29 -12.55
CA ASP A 192 -2.31 -1.28 -13.51
C ASP A 192 -1.06 -1.73 -14.30
N ARG A 193 -0.59 -0.89 -15.22
CA ARG A 193 0.58 -1.21 -16.05
C ARG A 193 1.87 -1.45 -15.25
N PHE A 194 1.98 -0.86 -14.07
CA PHE A 194 3.14 -1.07 -13.19
C PHE A 194 3.14 -2.48 -12.59
N LEU A 195 1.99 -2.93 -12.09
CA LEU A 195 1.83 -4.28 -11.55
C LEU A 195 1.92 -5.35 -12.65
N GLN A 196 1.34 -5.08 -13.81
CA GLN A 196 1.45 -5.99 -14.95
C GLN A 196 2.91 -6.16 -15.40
N ALA A 197 3.66 -5.07 -15.50
CA ALA A 197 5.07 -5.11 -15.86
C ALA A 197 5.94 -5.77 -14.77
N ALA A 198 5.51 -5.73 -13.51
CA ALA A 198 6.15 -6.44 -12.41
C ALA A 198 5.78 -7.94 -12.37
N ASN A 199 5.01 -8.41 -13.31
CA ASN A 199 4.53 -9.80 -13.40
C ASN A 199 3.61 -10.19 -12.25
N ALA A 200 2.85 -9.23 -11.72
CA ALA A 200 2.00 -9.41 -10.54
C ALA A 200 0.57 -9.84 -10.87
N CYS A 201 0.18 -9.89 -12.15
CA CYS A 201 -1.19 -10.20 -12.57
C CYS A 201 -1.34 -11.58 -13.20
N ARG A 202 -0.37 -12.47 -12.97
CA ARG A 202 -0.43 -13.82 -13.52
C ARG A 202 -1.64 -14.58 -12.97
N TYR A 203 -2.24 -15.42 -13.81
CA TYR A 203 -3.40 -16.24 -13.46
C TYR A 203 -4.66 -15.47 -13.07
N TRP A 204 -4.71 -14.18 -13.34
CA TRP A 204 -5.89 -13.37 -13.01
C TRP A 204 -7.15 -13.94 -13.69
N PRO A 205 -8.32 -14.10 -13.00
CA PRO A 205 -8.61 -13.65 -11.61
C PRO A 205 -8.43 -14.73 -10.55
N THR A 206 -7.76 -15.85 -10.84
CA THR A 206 -7.57 -16.95 -9.88
C THR A 206 -6.95 -16.45 -8.58
N GLY A 207 -7.53 -16.83 -7.47
CA GLY A 207 -7.02 -16.49 -6.14
C GLY A 207 -7.33 -15.06 -5.68
N ARG A 208 -8.01 -14.27 -6.49
CA ARG A 208 -8.39 -12.89 -6.17
C ARG A 208 -9.85 -12.82 -5.75
N GLY A 209 -10.11 -12.00 -4.77
CA GLY A 209 -11.46 -11.83 -4.28
C GLY A 209 -11.59 -10.72 -3.26
N ILE A 210 -12.82 -10.48 -2.83
CA ILE A 210 -13.17 -9.48 -1.83
C ILE A 210 -14.05 -10.09 -0.76
N PHE A 211 -13.72 -9.81 0.49
CA PHE A 211 -14.60 -10.02 1.64
C PHE A 211 -15.17 -8.67 2.05
N HIS A 212 -16.45 -8.62 2.40
CA HIS A 212 -17.00 -7.45 3.07
C HIS A 212 -18.16 -7.83 3.98
N ASN A 213 -18.37 -7.02 5.03
CA ASN A 213 -19.56 -7.09 5.86
C ASN A 213 -20.76 -6.46 5.14
N ASP A 214 -21.96 -6.58 5.71
CA ASP A 214 -23.19 -6.10 5.07
C ASP A 214 -23.17 -4.59 4.79
N LYS A 215 -22.61 -3.83 5.71
CA LYS A 215 -22.52 -2.36 5.59
C LYS A 215 -21.38 -1.89 4.68
N LYS A 216 -20.54 -2.82 4.21
CA LYS A 216 -19.30 -2.49 3.47
C LYS A 216 -18.43 -1.49 4.22
N SER A 217 -18.42 -1.58 5.55
CA SER A 217 -17.55 -0.79 6.41
C SER A 217 -16.26 -1.50 6.78
N PHE A 218 -16.21 -2.82 6.55
CA PHE A 218 -15.02 -3.64 6.72
C PHE A 218 -14.84 -4.55 5.50
N LEU A 219 -13.68 -4.44 4.85
CA LEU A 219 -13.39 -5.17 3.63
C LEU A 219 -11.99 -5.78 3.72
N VAL A 220 -11.80 -6.91 3.05
CA VAL A 220 -10.48 -7.50 2.86
C VAL A 220 -10.31 -7.88 1.40
N TRP A 221 -9.26 -7.35 0.78
CA TRP A 221 -8.88 -7.71 -0.58
C TRP A 221 -7.88 -8.85 -0.53
N ALA A 222 -8.10 -9.86 -1.36
CA ALA A 222 -7.17 -10.99 -1.51
C ALA A 222 -6.40 -10.85 -2.82
N ASN A 223 -5.07 -10.82 -2.70
CA ASN A 223 -4.13 -10.93 -3.82
C ASN A 223 -4.30 -9.88 -4.94
N GLU A 224 -4.51 -8.63 -4.55
CA GLU A 224 -4.36 -7.51 -5.50
C GLU A 224 -2.85 -7.22 -5.64
N GLU A 225 -2.33 -6.22 -4.95
CA GLU A 225 -0.88 -5.95 -4.88
C GLU A 225 -0.24 -6.74 -3.74
N ASP A 226 -0.79 -6.65 -2.55
CA ASP A 226 -0.39 -7.44 -1.40
C ASP A 226 -1.31 -8.65 -1.23
N HIS A 227 -0.86 -9.66 -0.47
CA HIS A 227 -1.68 -10.85 -0.22
C HIS A 227 -3.02 -10.49 0.41
N LEU A 228 -2.99 -9.57 1.39
CA LEU A 228 -4.19 -9.03 2.03
C LEU A 228 -4.11 -7.52 2.13
N ARG A 229 -5.20 -6.85 1.82
CA ARG A 229 -5.45 -5.47 2.25
C ARG A 229 -6.69 -5.46 3.13
N ILE A 230 -6.49 -5.05 4.37
CA ILE A 230 -7.55 -4.98 5.39
C ILE A 230 -7.98 -3.53 5.47
N ILE A 231 -9.28 -3.30 5.27
CA ILE A 231 -9.81 -1.96 5.05
C ILE A 231 -11.00 -1.72 5.98
N SER A 232 -10.99 -0.60 6.70
CA SER A 232 -12.13 -0.09 7.44
C SER A 232 -12.47 1.28 6.88
N MET A 233 -13.74 1.50 6.56
CA MET A 233 -14.17 2.76 5.95
C MET A 233 -15.63 3.05 6.26
N GLN A 234 -15.96 4.34 6.30
CA GLN A 234 -17.36 4.78 6.41
C GLN A 234 -17.49 6.24 6.02
N MET A 235 -18.71 6.66 5.78
CA MET A 235 -19.02 8.06 5.55
C MET A 235 -18.87 8.87 6.85
N GLY A 236 -18.50 10.14 6.72
CA GLY A 236 -18.27 11.03 7.86
C GLY A 236 -16.85 10.93 8.41
N GLY A 237 -16.60 11.66 9.51
CA GLY A 237 -15.25 11.87 10.07
C GLY A 237 -14.93 11.07 11.32
N ASP A 238 -15.68 10.00 11.64
CA ASP A 238 -15.42 9.23 12.87
C ASP A 238 -14.22 8.31 12.73
N LEU A 239 -13.03 8.90 12.81
CA LEU A 239 -11.77 8.18 12.74
C LEU A 239 -11.65 7.14 13.87
N GLY A 240 -12.13 7.47 15.05
CA GLY A 240 -12.05 6.55 16.21
C GLY A 240 -12.76 5.22 15.92
N GLU A 241 -13.94 5.27 15.37
CA GLU A 241 -14.70 4.06 15.00
C GLU A 241 -14.03 3.29 13.86
N VAL A 242 -13.59 4.00 12.82
CA VAL A 242 -12.92 3.38 11.67
C VAL A 242 -11.63 2.68 12.08
N TYR A 243 -10.82 3.34 12.89
CA TYR A 243 -9.56 2.78 13.37
C TYR A 243 -9.78 1.57 14.29
N ARG A 244 -10.71 1.68 15.23
CA ARG A 244 -11.06 0.58 16.14
C ARG A 244 -11.47 -0.68 15.34
N ARG A 245 -12.29 -0.50 14.31
CA ARG A 245 -12.73 -1.61 13.46
C ARG A 245 -11.56 -2.25 12.71
N LEU A 246 -10.66 -1.44 12.17
CA LEU A 246 -9.46 -1.94 11.50
C LEU A 246 -8.60 -2.77 12.46
N VAL A 247 -8.34 -2.25 13.65
CA VAL A 247 -7.50 -2.92 14.65
C VAL A 247 -8.11 -4.27 15.06
N ASN A 248 -9.41 -4.29 15.33
CA ASN A 248 -10.11 -5.52 15.68
C ASN A 248 -10.02 -6.55 14.54
N GLY A 249 -10.24 -6.11 13.31
CA GLY A 249 -10.15 -6.98 12.14
C GLY A 249 -8.75 -7.54 11.91
N ALA A 250 -7.75 -6.68 11.96
CA ALA A 250 -6.36 -7.10 11.77
C ALA A 250 -5.92 -8.10 12.85
N ASN A 251 -6.26 -7.84 14.10
CA ASN A 251 -5.92 -8.74 15.21
C ASN A 251 -6.63 -10.10 15.08
N ASP A 252 -7.90 -10.12 14.70
CA ASP A 252 -8.65 -11.37 14.54
C ASP A 252 -8.09 -12.22 13.39
N ILE A 253 -7.71 -11.61 12.30
CA ILE A 253 -7.11 -12.31 11.15
C ILE A 253 -5.74 -12.87 11.54
N GLU A 254 -4.92 -12.07 12.23
CA GLU A 254 -3.56 -12.48 12.65
C GLU A 254 -3.57 -13.71 13.55
N LYS A 255 -4.62 -13.93 14.35
CA LYS A 255 -4.75 -15.12 15.19
C LYS A 255 -4.76 -16.42 14.39
N ARG A 256 -5.17 -16.39 13.13
CA ARG A 256 -5.31 -17.58 12.27
C ARG A 256 -4.33 -17.60 11.11
N ILE A 257 -3.90 -16.46 10.62
CA ILE A 257 -2.98 -16.32 9.50
C ILE A 257 -1.73 -15.61 10.00
N PRO A 258 -0.59 -16.31 10.14
CA PRO A 258 0.65 -15.62 10.50
C PRO A 258 1.11 -14.71 9.37
N PHE A 259 1.52 -13.49 9.73
CA PHE A 259 1.96 -12.49 8.78
C PHE A 259 3.48 -12.46 8.64
N SER A 260 3.95 -12.17 7.44
CA SER A 260 5.36 -12.01 7.14
C SER A 260 5.88 -10.71 7.76
N HIS A 261 6.89 -10.85 8.63
CA HIS A 261 7.47 -9.74 9.37
C HIS A 261 8.99 -9.82 9.34
N HIS A 262 9.64 -8.68 9.23
CA HIS A 262 11.10 -8.56 9.26
C HIS A 262 11.51 -7.71 10.45
N ASP A 263 12.53 -8.14 11.21
CA ASP A 263 12.95 -7.44 12.42
C ASP A 263 13.30 -5.97 12.17
N ARG A 264 13.89 -5.66 11.03
CA ARG A 264 14.28 -4.30 10.68
C ARG A 264 13.20 -3.53 9.93
N LEU A 265 12.51 -4.18 8.99
CA LEU A 265 11.60 -3.51 8.05
C LEU A 265 10.14 -3.52 8.48
N GLY A 266 9.79 -4.22 9.55
CA GLY A 266 8.40 -4.37 9.97
C GLY A 266 7.63 -5.35 9.10
N PHE A 267 6.34 -5.12 8.88
CA PHE A 267 5.55 -5.98 8.01
C PHE A 267 6.02 -5.86 6.57
N LEU A 268 6.24 -7.00 5.93
CA LEU A 268 6.75 -7.05 4.57
C LEU A 268 5.61 -6.96 3.56
N THR A 269 5.87 -6.22 2.49
CA THR A 269 4.94 -6.00 1.38
C THR A 269 5.65 -6.18 0.05
N PHE A 270 4.86 -6.32 -1.01
CA PHE A 270 5.37 -6.44 -2.38
C PHE A 270 6.08 -5.15 -2.83
N CYS A 271 5.48 -3.99 -2.55
CA CYS A 271 6.07 -2.70 -2.87
C CYS A 271 6.77 -2.11 -1.65
N PRO A 272 8.03 -1.65 -1.76
CA PRO A 272 8.75 -1.09 -0.61
C PRO A 272 8.11 0.16 -0.03
N THR A 273 7.22 0.83 -0.75
CA THR A 273 6.50 2.00 -0.25
C THR A 273 5.51 1.67 0.86
N ASN A 274 5.11 0.41 1.00
CA ASN A 274 4.10 -0.03 1.96
C ASN A 274 4.68 -0.73 3.19
N LEU A 275 5.99 -0.89 3.28
CA LEU A 275 6.66 -1.58 4.40
C LEU A 275 6.38 -0.93 5.76
N GLY A 276 6.66 -1.66 6.81
CA GLY A 276 6.63 -1.17 8.18
C GLY A 276 5.27 -1.34 8.83
N THR A 277 4.57 -0.25 9.12
CA THR A 277 3.18 -0.29 9.61
C THR A 277 2.22 -0.75 8.52
N THR A 278 2.54 -0.48 7.26
CA THR A 278 1.67 -0.67 6.08
C THR A 278 0.40 0.19 6.12
N ILE A 279 0.24 1.00 7.16
CA ILE A 279 -1.02 1.69 7.45
C ILE A 279 -1.16 2.99 6.65
N ARG A 280 -2.32 3.16 6.04
CA ARG A 280 -2.73 4.42 5.42
C ARG A 280 -4.08 4.81 5.98
N ALA A 281 -4.08 5.89 6.74
CA ALA A 281 -5.31 6.52 7.26
C ALA A 281 -5.59 7.77 6.42
N SER A 282 -6.77 7.86 5.85
CA SER A 282 -7.13 8.94 4.94
C SER A 282 -8.54 9.43 5.14
N VAL A 283 -8.75 10.67 4.74
CA VAL A 283 -10.08 11.26 4.64
C VAL A 283 -10.26 11.86 3.25
N HIS A 284 -11.48 11.73 2.71
CA HIS A 284 -11.94 12.58 1.62
C HIS A 284 -12.58 13.81 2.29
N ILE A 285 -12.00 14.98 2.05
CA ILE A 285 -12.34 16.20 2.79
C ILE A 285 -12.52 17.37 1.84
N LYS A 286 -13.56 18.16 2.09
CA LYS A 286 -13.86 19.36 1.31
C LYS A 286 -13.34 20.60 2.06
N LEU A 287 -12.35 21.25 1.50
CA LEU A 287 -11.70 22.43 2.06
C LEU A 287 -11.67 23.55 1.01
N PRO A 288 -12.82 24.20 0.72
CA PRO A 288 -12.91 25.14 -0.40
C PRO A 288 -12.01 26.37 -0.25
N LYS A 289 -11.82 26.88 0.94
CA LYS A 289 -10.97 28.05 1.17
C LYS A 289 -9.49 27.72 1.06
N LEU A 290 -9.06 26.60 1.64
CA LEU A 290 -7.69 26.10 1.48
C LEU A 290 -7.42 25.65 0.03
N ALA A 291 -8.43 25.14 -0.67
CA ALA A 291 -8.30 24.81 -2.08
C ALA A 291 -7.95 26.03 -2.93
N ALA A 292 -8.48 27.20 -2.57
CA ALA A 292 -8.15 28.46 -3.21
C ALA A 292 -6.74 28.99 -2.85
N ASN A 293 -6.12 28.43 -1.81
CA ASN A 293 -4.75 28.75 -1.41
C ASN A 293 -3.95 27.45 -1.23
N ARG A 294 -3.62 26.81 -2.34
CA ARG A 294 -2.93 25.51 -2.37
C ARG A 294 -1.60 25.54 -1.62
N SER A 295 -0.85 26.62 -1.69
CA SER A 295 0.43 26.76 -0.99
C SER A 295 0.27 26.64 0.52
N LYS A 296 -0.78 27.24 1.07
CA LYS A 296 -1.07 27.18 2.50
C LYS A 296 -1.51 25.76 2.90
N LEU A 297 -2.34 25.12 2.09
CA LEU A 297 -2.76 23.74 2.31
C LEU A 297 -1.55 22.81 2.40
N GLU A 298 -0.64 22.91 1.45
CA GLU A 298 0.56 22.07 1.42
C GLU A 298 1.53 22.39 2.55
N GLU A 299 1.66 23.65 2.94
CA GLU A 299 2.49 24.06 4.08
C GLU A 299 1.99 23.43 5.37
N VAL A 300 0.70 23.54 5.67
CA VAL A 300 0.11 22.99 6.88
C VAL A 300 0.17 21.46 6.86
N ALA A 301 -0.21 20.83 5.74
CA ALA A 301 -0.13 19.38 5.58
C ALA A 301 1.30 18.87 5.81
N GLY A 302 2.29 19.58 5.28
CA GLY A 302 3.71 19.23 5.44
C GLY A 302 4.19 19.23 6.89
N LYS A 303 3.65 20.11 7.72
CA LYS A 303 3.99 20.15 9.16
C LYS A 303 3.58 18.88 9.91
N PHE A 304 2.57 18.18 9.42
CA PHE A 304 2.05 16.94 10.01
C PHE A 304 2.44 15.71 9.18
N ASN A 305 3.34 15.84 8.22
CA ASN A 305 3.76 14.77 7.32
C ASN A 305 2.58 14.14 6.57
N LEU A 306 1.62 14.96 6.15
CA LEU A 306 0.47 14.49 5.38
C LEU A 306 0.74 14.56 3.87
N GLN A 307 0.13 13.64 3.16
CA GLN A 307 0.10 13.62 1.70
C GLN A 307 -1.27 14.09 1.21
N VAL A 308 -1.27 15.04 0.29
CA VAL A 308 -2.47 15.60 -0.30
C VAL A 308 -2.59 15.08 -1.73
N ARG A 309 -3.70 14.43 -2.05
CA ARG A 309 -3.98 13.87 -3.38
C ARG A 309 -5.34 14.37 -3.86
N GLY A 310 -5.56 14.35 -5.20
CA GLY A 310 -6.91 14.41 -5.74
C GLY A 310 -7.66 13.11 -5.45
N THR A 311 -8.98 13.15 -5.57
CA THR A 311 -9.84 12.01 -5.21
C THR A 311 -9.70 10.80 -6.12
N ARG A 312 -9.04 10.95 -7.28
CA ARG A 312 -8.81 9.87 -8.26
C ARG A 312 -7.39 9.31 -8.26
N GLY A 313 -6.55 9.71 -7.30
CA GLY A 313 -5.20 9.18 -7.14
C GLY A 313 -4.13 10.24 -6.95
N GLU A 314 -2.90 9.79 -6.84
CA GLU A 314 -1.75 10.58 -6.40
C GLU A 314 -1.45 11.83 -7.28
N HIS A 315 -1.71 11.72 -8.58
CA HIS A 315 -1.38 12.76 -9.55
C HIS A 315 -2.62 13.49 -10.09
N THR A 316 -3.79 13.33 -9.44
CA THR A 316 -5.01 13.99 -9.89
C THR A 316 -5.23 15.31 -9.16
N GLU A 317 -5.88 16.26 -9.85
CA GLU A 317 -6.27 17.54 -9.25
C GLU A 317 -7.54 17.38 -8.42
N ALA A 318 -7.73 18.29 -7.46
CA ALA A 318 -8.92 18.33 -6.64
C ALA A 318 -10.14 18.78 -7.46
N GLU A 319 -11.21 18.02 -7.41
CA GLU A 319 -12.50 18.40 -8.00
C GLU A 319 -13.38 19.02 -6.90
N GLY A 320 -13.84 20.27 -7.11
CA GLY A 320 -14.74 20.94 -6.18
C GLY A 320 -14.15 21.21 -4.79
N GLY A 321 -12.83 21.29 -4.67
CA GLY A 321 -12.15 21.51 -3.37
C GLY A 321 -12.09 20.28 -2.50
N ILE A 322 -12.33 19.10 -3.05
CA ILE A 322 -12.28 17.82 -2.34
C ILE A 322 -10.91 17.16 -2.53
N TYR A 323 -10.28 16.80 -1.42
CA TYR A 323 -8.96 16.16 -1.40
C TYR A 323 -9.01 14.82 -0.68
N ASP A 324 -8.11 13.92 -1.09
CA ASP A 324 -7.73 12.74 -0.32
C ASP A 324 -6.47 13.08 0.47
N ILE A 325 -6.57 13.14 1.78
CA ILE A 325 -5.46 13.51 2.66
C ILE A 325 -5.17 12.34 3.61
N SER A 326 -3.89 11.95 3.67
CA SER A 326 -3.46 10.79 4.45
C SER A 326 -2.11 11.02 5.12
N ASN A 327 -1.78 10.13 6.08
CA ASN A 327 -0.42 10.04 6.58
C ASN A 327 0.53 9.64 5.45
N LYS A 328 1.74 10.22 5.44
CA LYS A 328 2.79 9.89 4.47
C LYS A 328 3.70 8.78 4.98
N ARG A 329 4.13 8.88 6.25
CA ARG A 329 5.11 7.97 6.83
C ARG A 329 4.48 6.65 7.25
N ARG A 330 5.17 5.55 6.97
CA ARG A 330 4.75 4.18 7.34
C ARG A 330 5.85 3.40 8.04
N MET A 331 7.09 3.88 8.01
CA MET A 331 8.25 3.26 8.63
C MET A 331 8.89 4.17 9.66
N GLY A 332 9.50 3.55 10.67
CA GLY A 332 10.19 4.27 11.73
C GLY A 332 9.28 4.81 12.82
N LEU A 333 7.99 4.51 12.75
CA LEU A 333 7.00 4.91 13.74
C LEU A 333 5.98 3.77 13.93
N THR A 334 5.21 3.83 15.01
CA THR A 334 4.17 2.84 15.28
C THR A 334 2.90 3.13 14.48
N GLU A 335 2.00 2.16 14.38
CA GLU A 335 0.66 2.32 13.80
C GLU A 335 -0.09 3.48 14.49
N PHE A 336 -0.02 3.53 15.82
CA PHE A 336 -0.59 4.60 16.61
C PHE A 336 -0.06 5.97 16.18
N GLN A 337 1.25 6.11 16.06
CA GLN A 337 1.89 7.38 15.69
C GLN A 337 1.51 7.81 14.27
N ALA A 338 1.44 6.87 13.33
CA ALA A 338 1.07 7.16 11.94
C ALA A 338 -0.35 7.71 11.83
N VAL A 339 -1.31 7.07 12.51
CA VAL A 339 -2.71 7.50 12.48
C VAL A 339 -2.89 8.81 13.26
N LYS A 340 -2.13 9.00 14.34
CA LYS A 340 -2.17 10.25 15.12
C LYS A 340 -1.66 11.44 14.30
N GLU A 341 -0.63 11.28 13.48
CA GLU A 341 -0.21 12.33 12.55
C GLU A 341 -1.35 12.76 11.64
N MET A 342 -2.09 11.80 11.11
CA MET A 342 -3.25 12.12 10.26
C MET A 342 -4.32 12.85 11.05
N GLN A 343 -4.70 12.35 12.23
CA GLN A 343 -5.72 13.00 13.06
C GLN A 343 -5.35 14.43 13.39
N ASP A 344 -4.14 14.64 13.91
CA ASP A 344 -3.67 15.97 14.33
C ASP A 344 -3.65 16.94 13.15
N GLY A 345 -3.19 16.47 11.98
CA GLY A 345 -3.14 17.29 10.78
C GLY A 345 -4.51 17.66 10.24
N ILE A 346 -5.44 16.72 10.23
CA ILE A 346 -6.81 16.98 9.77
C ILE A 346 -7.54 17.92 10.71
N LEU A 347 -7.38 17.78 12.02
CA LEU A 347 -7.95 18.71 13.00
C LEU A 347 -7.44 20.13 12.78
N GLU A 348 -6.14 20.28 12.51
CA GLU A 348 -5.55 21.60 12.23
C GLU A 348 -6.06 22.18 10.90
N LEU A 349 -6.16 21.37 9.85
CA LEU A 349 -6.70 21.82 8.56
C LEU A 349 -8.15 22.30 8.69
N ILE A 350 -8.98 21.59 9.43
CA ILE A 350 -10.37 21.98 9.68
C ILE A 350 -10.43 23.31 10.45
N LYS A 351 -9.58 23.44 11.47
CA LYS A 351 -9.50 24.68 12.25
C LYS A 351 -9.15 25.86 11.36
N ILE A 352 -8.14 25.75 10.51
CA ILE A 352 -7.70 26.80 9.59
C ILE A 352 -8.80 27.11 8.58
N GLU A 353 -9.44 26.12 8.00
CA GLU A 353 -10.56 26.31 7.07
C GLU A 353 -11.69 27.10 7.69
N ASN A 354 -12.03 26.82 8.96
CA ASN A 354 -13.04 27.57 9.71
C ASN A 354 -12.65 29.01 9.97
N GLU A 355 -11.37 29.29 10.17
CA GLU A 355 -10.85 30.62 10.51
C GLU A 355 -10.62 31.50 9.26
N MET A 356 -10.56 30.93 8.06
CA MET A 356 -10.36 31.69 6.84
C MET A 356 -11.63 32.41 6.41
N SER A 357 -11.47 33.64 5.94
CA SER A 357 -12.57 34.47 5.43
C SER A 357 -12.86 34.24 3.95
#